data_5cd9f273d953a05e02981847fcc2564d
#
_entry.id   5cd9f273d953a05e02981847fcc2564d
#
_cell.length_a   1.000
_cell.length_b   1.000
_cell.length_c   1.000
_cell.angle_alpha   90.00
_cell.angle_beta   90.00
_cell.angle_gamma   90.00
#
_symmetry.space_group_name_H-M   'P 1'
#
loop_
_entity.id
_entity.type
_entity.pdbx_description
1 polymer ?
#
loop_
_entity_poly.entity_id
_entity_poly.type
_entity_poly.pdbx_seq_one_letter_code
_entity_poly.pdbx_strand_id
1 'polypeptide(L)'
;MFHSKLFLSLALVLFIAGCGGGTGFQPTITGVKPETLQYGKSATIYLGGKDLRSNMIVETNGACTNPSFASKSTTDTLVLNCTVKAVGDFTLTIKTEAGVVVNTTSLTVPKPQVGILTSLGSIVMELDPAAAPITVNNFLSYANSGFYSNTLFHRVMSGFVIQAGGYTTGMVKKEGQKDPIVLESNNGLSNLRGTVAMARTNVPDSATSEFFINHVDNLFLNYSTTSAGYAVFGKVLQGMDVVDAIAAKATGMLNGEKSLPLEEITITSAFQVK
;
A
#
# COMPACT_ATOMS: atom_id res chain seq x y z
N MET A 1 4.41 -63.08 -15.79
CA MET A 1 3.58 -63.47 -14.64
C MET A 1 4.12 -62.85 -13.38
N PHE A 2 3.63 -61.70 -13.00
CA PHE A 2 3.80 -61.14 -11.64
C PHE A 2 2.54 -60.35 -11.29
N HIS A 3 1.80 -60.87 -10.30
CA HIS A 3 0.56 -60.30 -9.80
C HIS A 3 0.93 -59.19 -8.78
N SER A 4 0.55 -57.95 -9.07
CA SER A 4 0.59 -56.87 -8.09
C SER A 4 -0.69 -56.91 -7.26
N LYS A 5 -0.56 -57.14 -5.96
CA LYS A 5 -1.65 -57.10 -4.97
C LYS A 5 -1.90 -55.66 -4.56
N LEU A 6 -3.05 -55.15 -4.92
CA LEU A 6 -3.58 -53.86 -4.46
C LEU A 6 -4.04 -54.00 -3.01
N PHE A 7 -3.34 -53.37 -2.04
CA PHE A 7 -3.80 -53.24 -0.66
C PHE A 7 -4.76 -52.07 -0.56
N LEU A 8 -6.05 -52.37 -0.43
CA LEU A 8 -7.09 -51.40 -0.11
C LEU A 8 -7.08 -51.19 1.41
N SER A 9 -6.52 -50.07 1.88
CA SER A 9 -6.56 -49.68 3.29
C SER A 9 -7.93 -49.04 3.60
N LEU A 10 -8.78 -49.84 4.25
CA LEU A 10 -10.07 -49.40 4.76
C LEU A 10 -9.84 -48.63 6.07
N ALA A 11 -9.88 -47.26 6.01
CA ALA A 11 -9.84 -46.42 7.19
C ALA A 11 -11.19 -46.53 7.92
N LEU A 12 -11.21 -47.25 9.03
CA LEU A 12 -12.34 -47.34 9.94
C LEU A 12 -12.50 -46.05 10.71
N VAL A 13 -13.42 -45.19 10.30
CA VAL A 13 -13.82 -44.00 11.08
C VAL A 13 -14.69 -44.48 12.25
N LEU A 14 -14.11 -44.49 13.45
CA LEU A 14 -14.86 -44.74 14.68
C LEU A 14 -15.69 -43.50 14.99
N PHE A 15 -16.99 -43.54 14.74
CA PHE A 15 -17.95 -42.60 15.32
C PHE A 15 -18.10 -42.91 16.80
N ILE A 16 -17.47 -42.16 17.67
CA ILE A 16 -17.79 -42.13 19.10
C ILE A 16 -19.05 -41.29 19.25
N ALA A 17 -20.21 -41.96 19.32
CA ALA A 17 -21.46 -41.34 19.72
C ALA A 17 -21.39 -41.01 21.23
N GLY A 18 -20.87 -39.80 21.56
CA GLY A 18 -20.99 -39.24 22.89
C GLY A 18 -22.40 -38.66 23.08
N CYS A 19 -23.28 -39.40 23.78
CA CYS A 19 -24.52 -38.86 24.33
C CYS A 19 -24.20 -37.84 25.41
N GLY A 20 -24.36 -36.53 25.05
CA GLY A 20 -24.38 -35.41 25.98
C GLY A 20 -25.28 -34.35 25.38
N GLY A 21 -26.58 -34.35 25.76
CA GLY A 21 -27.57 -33.40 25.30
C GLY A 21 -27.32 -31.98 25.82
N GLY A 22 -26.53 -31.20 25.12
CA GLY A 22 -26.50 -29.76 25.13
C GLY A 22 -26.55 -29.33 23.67
N THR A 23 -27.48 -28.44 23.31
CA THR A 23 -27.44 -27.75 22.01
C THR A 23 -26.18 -26.90 21.98
N GLY A 24 -25.07 -27.56 21.59
CA GLY A 24 -23.76 -26.95 21.54
C GLY A 24 -23.82 -25.73 20.61
N PHE A 25 -23.31 -24.62 21.07
CA PHE A 25 -23.12 -23.42 20.28
C PHE A 25 -22.41 -23.79 18.95
N GLN A 26 -23.13 -23.64 17.84
CA GLN A 26 -22.68 -24.05 16.51
C GLN A 26 -22.79 -22.83 15.57
N PRO A 27 -21.86 -21.84 15.69
CA PRO A 27 -21.90 -20.68 14.83
C PRO A 27 -21.62 -21.08 13.37
N THR A 28 -22.34 -20.44 12.46
CA THR A 28 -22.11 -20.58 11.01
C THR A 28 -21.95 -19.21 10.37
N ILE A 29 -21.01 -19.09 9.42
CA ILE A 29 -20.85 -17.90 8.60
C ILE A 29 -21.20 -18.29 7.18
N THR A 30 -22.21 -17.62 6.61
CA THR A 30 -22.73 -17.86 5.25
C THR A 30 -22.31 -16.79 4.27
N GLY A 31 -21.80 -15.66 4.74
CA GLY A 31 -21.35 -14.56 3.91
C GLY A 31 -20.27 -13.73 4.58
N VAL A 32 -19.28 -13.31 3.78
CA VAL A 32 -18.23 -12.36 4.15
C VAL A 32 -18.25 -11.25 3.13
N LYS A 33 -18.55 -10.03 3.56
CA LYS A 33 -18.65 -8.85 2.69
C LYS A 33 -17.77 -7.72 3.23
N PRO A 34 -16.58 -7.51 2.68
CA PRO A 34 -15.80 -6.32 2.99
C PRO A 34 -16.46 -5.08 2.37
N GLU A 35 -16.39 -3.96 3.06
CA GLU A 35 -16.43 -2.64 2.45
C GLU A 35 -15.12 -2.42 1.67
N THR A 36 -14.78 -1.19 1.34
CA THR A 36 -13.55 -0.91 0.61
C THR A 36 -12.31 -1.31 1.43
N LEU A 37 -11.52 -2.26 0.93
CA LEU A 37 -10.22 -2.63 1.50
C LEU A 37 -9.14 -1.74 0.87
N GLN A 38 -8.64 -0.78 1.64
CA GLN A 38 -7.57 0.13 1.21
C GLN A 38 -6.38 0.04 2.15
N TYR A 39 -5.19 -0.10 1.59
CA TYR A 39 -3.95 -0.09 2.36
C TYR A 39 -3.81 1.19 3.21
N GLY A 40 -3.44 1.03 4.48
CA GLY A 40 -3.26 2.12 5.44
C GLY A 40 -4.56 2.69 6.03
N LYS A 41 -5.73 2.20 5.61
CA LYS A 41 -7.05 2.68 6.08
C LYS A 41 -7.73 1.67 6.99
N SER A 42 -8.69 2.17 7.77
CA SER A 42 -9.63 1.30 8.48
C SER A 42 -10.58 0.63 7.48
N ALA A 43 -10.78 -0.67 7.68
CA ALA A 43 -11.74 -1.47 6.91
C ALA A 43 -12.85 -1.99 7.79
N THR A 44 -14.03 -2.13 7.22
CA THR A 44 -15.20 -2.78 7.83
C THR A 44 -15.52 -4.03 7.02
N ILE A 45 -15.67 -5.19 7.68
CA ILE A 45 -16.02 -6.46 7.06
C ILE A 45 -17.28 -6.99 7.74
N TYR A 46 -18.34 -7.19 6.99
CA TYR A 46 -19.59 -7.77 7.48
C TYR A 46 -19.53 -9.30 7.36
N LEU A 47 -19.81 -9.98 8.45
CA LEU A 47 -19.91 -11.43 8.53
C LEU A 47 -21.37 -11.79 8.80
N GLY A 48 -22.07 -12.33 7.81
CA GLY A 48 -23.45 -12.80 7.94
C GLY A 48 -23.48 -14.29 8.29
N GLY A 49 -24.40 -14.70 9.18
CA GLY A 49 -24.46 -16.09 9.61
C GLY A 49 -25.57 -16.37 10.61
N LYS A 50 -25.33 -17.34 11.50
CA LYS A 50 -26.21 -17.66 12.65
C LYS A 50 -25.37 -17.93 13.87
N ASP A 51 -25.92 -17.66 15.04
CA ASP A 51 -25.31 -17.89 16.35
C ASP A 51 -23.93 -17.27 16.50
N LEU A 52 -23.69 -16.10 15.87
CA LEU A 52 -22.44 -15.39 15.91
C LEU A 52 -22.26 -14.67 17.27
N ARG A 53 -21.02 -14.53 17.74
CA ARG A 53 -20.69 -13.85 19.00
C ARG A 53 -19.45 -12.98 18.86
N SER A 54 -19.41 -11.88 19.57
CA SER A 54 -18.29 -10.92 19.54
C SER A 54 -16.99 -11.41 20.22
N ASN A 55 -17.03 -12.56 20.90
CA ASN A 55 -15.84 -13.22 21.47
C ASN A 55 -15.18 -14.22 20.49
N MET A 56 -15.62 -14.28 19.24
CA MET A 56 -14.95 -15.08 18.21
C MET A 56 -13.54 -14.55 17.93
N ILE A 57 -12.64 -15.45 17.57
CA ILE A 57 -11.24 -15.14 17.23
C ILE A 57 -11.13 -14.85 15.76
N VAL A 58 -10.38 -13.80 15.42
CA VAL A 58 -10.11 -13.35 14.04
C VAL A 58 -8.63 -13.46 13.75
N GLU A 59 -8.29 -14.18 12.68
CA GLU A 59 -6.92 -14.27 12.16
C GLU A 59 -6.87 -13.75 10.73
N THR A 60 -5.89 -12.92 10.42
CA THR A 60 -5.74 -12.24 9.10
C THR A 60 -4.32 -12.32 8.55
N ASN A 61 -3.47 -13.19 9.13
CA ASN A 61 -2.06 -13.34 8.74
C ASN A 61 -1.30 -11.99 8.62
N GLY A 62 -1.62 -11.03 9.52
CA GLY A 62 -0.99 -9.72 9.56
C GLY A 62 -1.52 -8.69 8.56
N ALA A 63 -2.41 -9.07 7.64
CA ALA A 63 -2.96 -8.15 6.66
C ALA A 63 -3.87 -7.08 7.27
N CYS A 64 -4.49 -7.40 8.41
CA CYS A 64 -5.39 -6.54 9.17
C CYS A 64 -4.90 -6.49 10.63
N THR A 65 -4.59 -5.31 11.14
CA THR A 65 -4.15 -5.13 12.53
C THR A 65 -5.29 -4.58 13.38
N ASN A 66 -5.22 -4.85 14.70
CA ASN A 66 -6.22 -4.44 15.68
C ASN A 66 -7.66 -4.86 15.30
N PRO A 67 -7.90 -6.15 14.94
CA PRO A 67 -9.25 -6.60 14.63
C PRO A 67 -10.13 -6.49 15.86
N SER A 68 -11.34 -5.95 15.69
CA SER A 68 -12.35 -5.81 16.74
C SER A 68 -13.75 -5.86 16.18
N PHE A 69 -14.69 -6.42 16.95
CA PHE A 69 -16.10 -6.41 16.56
C PHE A 69 -16.77 -5.13 17.06
N ALA A 70 -17.53 -4.48 16.20
CA ALA A 70 -18.29 -3.29 16.52
C ALA A 70 -19.45 -3.61 17.46
N SER A 71 -19.85 -2.66 18.30
CA SER A 71 -20.98 -2.77 19.24
C SER A 71 -22.34 -3.05 18.58
N LYS A 72 -22.50 -2.71 17.31
CA LYS A 72 -23.69 -2.99 16.50
C LYS A 72 -23.78 -4.43 15.96
N SER A 73 -22.83 -5.31 16.34
CA SER A 73 -22.87 -6.72 15.99
C SER A 73 -24.06 -7.42 16.67
N THR A 74 -24.66 -8.38 15.95
CA THR A 74 -25.80 -9.20 16.41
C THR A 74 -25.44 -10.69 16.31
N THR A 75 -26.35 -11.60 16.68
CA THR A 75 -26.16 -13.04 16.51
C THR A 75 -26.19 -13.49 15.05
N ASP A 76 -26.72 -12.69 14.15
CA ASP A 76 -26.82 -12.98 12.70
C ASP A 76 -25.84 -12.18 11.86
N THR A 77 -25.24 -11.14 12.44
CA THR A 77 -24.27 -10.29 11.76
C THR A 77 -23.19 -9.79 12.71
N LEU A 78 -21.94 -10.10 12.43
CA LEU A 78 -20.80 -9.44 13.08
C LEU A 78 -20.21 -8.39 12.13
N VAL A 79 -19.82 -7.26 12.71
CA VAL A 79 -19.14 -6.17 12.01
C VAL A 79 -17.71 -6.10 12.52
N LEU A 80 -16.79 -6.61 11.73
CA LEU A 80 -15.37 -6.62 12.02
C LEU A 80 -14.73 -5.33 11.49
N ASN A 81 -14.04 -4.61 12.36
CA ASN A 81 -13.20 -3.46 12.00
C ASN A 81 -11.73 -3.82 12.19
N CYS A 82 -10.87 -3.33 11.31
CA CYS A 82 -9.42 -3.47 11.43
C CYS A 82 -8.69 -2.42 10.60
N THR A 83 -7.38 -2.26 10.78
CA THR A 83 -6.54 -1.42 9.92
C THR A 83 -5.78 -2.29 8.93
N VAL A 84 -5.94 -2.01 7.64
CA VAL A 84 -5.29 -2.76 6.55
C VAL A 84 -3.81 -2.40 6.49
N LYS A 85 -2.91 -3.39 6.55
CA LYS A 85 -1.44 -3.21 6.61
C LYS A 85 -0.66 -3.97 5.54
N ALA A 86 -1.32 -4.83 4.75
CA ALA A 86 -0.68 -5.54 3.64
C ALA A 86 -1.53 -5.41 2.37
N VAL A 87 -0.91 -5.65 1.23
CA VAL A 87 -1.53 -5.72 -0.10
C VAL A 87 -1.46 -7.15 -0.63
N GLY A 88 -2.28 -7.45 -1.64
CA GLY A 88 -2.40 -8.80 -2.20
C GLY A 88 -3.46 -9.63 -1.49
N ASP A 89 -3.40 -10.94 -1.73
CA ASP A 89 -4.36 -11.88 -1.17
C ASP A 89 -4.01 -12.23 0.27
N PHE A 90 -5.02 -12.26 1.13
CA PHE A 90 -4.88 -12.74 2.49
C PHE A 90 -6.08 -13.59 2.89
N THR A 91 -5.86 -14.44 3.89
CA THR A 91 -6.90 -15.31 4.44
C THR A 91 -7.47 -14.70 5.71
N LEU A 92 -8.79 -14.49 5.72
CA LEU A 92 -9.55 -14.18 6.92
C LEU A 92 -10.09 -15.48 7.50
N THR A 93 -9.62 -15.87 8.68
CA THR A 93 -10.10 -17.04 9.40
C THR A 93 -10.85 -16.61 10.65
N ILE A 94 -12.07 -17.07 10.82
CA ILE A 94 -12.90 -16.84 12.00
C ILE A 94 -13.03 -18.16 12.76
N LYS A 95 -12.74 -18.12 14.07
CA LYS A 95 -12.80 -19.28 14.97
C LYS A 95 -13.73 -18.99 16.16
N THR A 96 -14.27 -20.04 16.75
CA THR A 96 -14.89 -19.95 18.07
C THR A 96 -13.83 -19.61 19.12
N GLU A 97 -14.26 -19.18 20.31
CA GLU A 97 -13.38 -18.99 21.48
C GLU A 97 -12.58 -20.27 21.84
N ALA A 98 -13.14 -21.45 21.57
CA ALA A 98 -12.45 -22.74 21.74
C ALA A 98 -11.47 -23.08 20.60
N GLY A 99 -11.25 -22.16 19.63
CA GLY A 99 -10.31 -22.35 18.52
C GLY A 99 -10.83 -23.15 17.33
N VAL A 100 -12.11 -23.53 17.33
CA VAL A 100 -12.71 -24.27 16.20
C VAL A 100 -12.94 -23.32 15.04
N VAL A 101 -12.43 -23.65 13.85
CA VAL A 101 -12.62 -22.86 12.63
C VAL A 101 -14.09 -22.88 12.21
N VAL A 102 -14.68 -21.71 12.05
CA VAL A 102 -16.06 -21.49 11.61
C VAL A 102 -16.11 -21.10 10.13
N ASN A 103 -15.17 -20.27 9.69
CA ASN A 103 -15.06 -19.84 8.29
C ASN A 103 -13.62 -19.49 7.94
N THR A 104 -13.30 -19.70 6.67
CA THR A 104 -12.04 -19.25 6.06
C THR A 104 -12.37 -18.65 4.69
N THR A 105 -12.01 -17.40 4.46
CA THR A 105 -12.30 -16.66 3.22
C THR A 105 -11.05 -15.95 2.74
N SER A 106 -10.75 -16.03 1.44
CA SER A 106 -9.71 -15.22 0.81
C SER A 106 -10.26 -13.83 0.47
N LEU A 107 -9.50 -12.80 0.81
CA LEU A 107 -9.78 -11.41 0.50
C LEU A 107 -8.56 -10.79 -0.17
N THR A 108 -8.77 -9.82 -1.08
CA THR A 108 -7.69 -9.16 -1.81
C THR A 108 -7.66 -7.68 -1.45
N VAL A 109 -6.49 -7.19 -1.04
CA VAL A 109 -6.21 -5.75 -0.88
C VAL A 109 -5.42 -5.27 -2.09
N PRO A 110 -5.94 -4.35 -2.89
CA PRO A 110 -5.21 -3.81 -4.03
C PRO A 110 -4.01 -2.96 -3.57
N LYS A 111 -2.99 -2.85 -4.44
CA LYS A 111 -1.92 -1.86 -4.24
C LYS A 111 -2.53 -0.46 -4.18
N PRO A 112 -2.05 0.41 -3.26
CA PRO A 112 -2.57 1.76 -3.15
C PRO A 112 -2.24 2.58 -4.39
N GLN A 113 -3.22 3.37 -4.82
CA GLN A 113 -3.06 4.31 -5.92
C GLN A 113 -3.23 5.73 -5.40
N VAL A 114 -2.40 6.65 -5.89
CA VAL A 114 -2.44 8.08 -5.56
C VAL A 114 -2.63 8.88 -6.82
N GLY A 115 -3.66 9.71 -6.83
CA GLY A 115 -3.87 10.74 -7.83
C GLY A 115 -3.10 12.01 -7.44
N ILE A 116 -2.32 12.55 -8.37
CA ILE A 116 -1.67 13.86 -8.27
C ILE A 116 -2.27 14.76 -9.34
N LEU A 117 -2.97 15.81 -8.91
CA LEU A 117 -3.45 16.85 -9.81
C LEU A 117 -2.39 17.94 -9.92
N THR A 118 -2.01 18.28 -11.13
CA THR A 118 -1.03 19.34 -11.41
C THR A 118 -1.64 20.44 -12.26
N SER A 119 -0.95 21.56 -12.37
CA SER A 119 -1.34 22.65 -13.31
C SER A 119 -1.29 22.22 -14.79
N LEU A 120 -0.67 21.08 -15.11
CA LEU A 120 -0.54 20.56 -16.49
C LEU A 120 -1.36 19.30 -16.76
N GLY A 121 -2.05 18.74 -15.74
CA GLY A 121 -2.86 17.54 -15.87
C GLY A 121 -2.74 16.61 -14.68
N SER A 122 -3.32 15.43 -14.81
CA SER A 122 -3.38 14.44 -13.73
C SER A 122 -2.39 13.30 -13.95
N ILE A 123 -1.75 12.87 -12.87
CA ILE A 123 -0.87 11.69 -12.83
C ILE A 123 -1.47 10.71 -11.81
N VAL A 124 -1.60 9.44 -12.16
CA VAL A 124 -1.98 8.38 -11.23
C VAL A 124 -0.81 7.44 -11.03
N MET A 125 -0.41 7.27 -9.78
CA MET A 125 0.69 6.38 -9.38
C MET A 125 0.16 5.17 -8.63
N GLU A 126 0.71 3.99 -8.86
CA GLU A 126 0.55 2.80 -8.03
C GLU A 126 1.77 2.66 -7.14
N LEU A 127 1.55 2.46 -5.85
CA LEU A 127 2.62 2.32 -4.86
C LEU A 127 2.81 0.85 -4.47
N ASP A 128 4.02 0.49 -4.07
CA ASP A 128 4.38 -0.88 -3.70
C ASP A 128 4.80 -1.02 -2.23
N PRO A 129 3.84 -1.14 -1.30
CA PRO A 129 4.16 -1.29 0.12
C PRO A 129 4.74 -2.66 0.48
N ALA A 130 4.73 -3.64 -0.44
CA ALA A 130 5.42 -4.91 -0.23
C ALA A 130 6.95 -4.74 -0.41
N ALA A 131 7.37 -3.90 -1.35
CA ALA A 131 8.78 -3.62 -1.62
C ALA A 131 9.35 -2.49 -0.75
N ALA A 132 8.54 -1.46 -0.44
CA ALA A 132 8.98 -0.27 0.28
C ALA A 132 7.91 0.20 1.31
N PRO A 133 7.65 -0.58 2.37
CA PRO A 133 6.57 -0.29 3.31
C PRO A 133 6.74 1.04 4.06
N ILE A 134 7.95 1.37 4.50
CA ILE A 134 8.24 2.62 5.24
C ILE A 134 8.04 3.82 4.31
N THR A 135 8.59 3.75 3.10
CA THR A 135 8.52 4.80 2.08
C THR A 135 7.08 5.06 1.63
N VAL A 136 6.32 3.99 1.36
CA VAL A 136 4.91 4.11 0.97
C VAL A 136 4.08 4.71 2.09
N ASN A 137 4.25 4.26 3.34
CA ASN A 137 3.53 4.83 4.49
C ASN A 137 3.86 6.31 4.69
N ASN A 138 5.13 6.70 4.54
CA ASN A 138 5.57 8.09 4.59
C ASN A 138 4.89 8.92 3.51
N PHE A 139 4.97 8.49 2.24
CA PHE A 139 4.37 9.20 1.11
C PHE A 139 2.85 9.34 1.25
N LEU A 140 2.14 8.25 1.60
CA LEU A 140 0.70 8.27 1.85
C LEU A 140 0.32 9.19 3.01
N SER A 141 1.16 9.30 4.04
CA SER A 141 0.90 10.20 5.16
C SER A 141 0.92 11.68 4.74
N TYR A 142 1.81 12.06 3.83
CA TYR A 142 1.85 13.40 3.23
C TYR A 142 0.69 13.62 2.26
N ALA A 143 0.42 12.67 1.38
CA ALA A 143 -0.67 12.77 0.41
C ALA A 143 -2.04 12.91 1.10
N ASN A 144 -2.32 12.03 2.08
CA ASN A 144 -3.60 12.01 2.79
C ASN A 144 -3.80 13.21 3.76
N SER A 145 -2.72 13.87 4.20
CA SER A 145 -2.80 15.10 5.00
C SER A 145 -2.93 16.37 4.14
N GLY A 146 -2.91 16.25 2.81
CA GLY A 146 -2.91 17.40 1.91
C GLY A 146 -1.59 18.18 1.86
N PHE A 147 -0.50 17.62 2.41
CA PHE A 147 0.81 18.29 2.45
C PHE A 147 1.29 18.71 1.05
N TYR A 148 1.08 17.87 0.04
CA TYR A 148 1.55 18.16 -1.33
C TYR A 148 0.78 19.28 -2.04
N SER A 149 -0.36 19.72 -1.51
CA SER A 149 -1.10 20.84 -2.11
C SER A 149 -0.26 22.11 -2.13
N ASN A 150 -0.22 22.77 -3.28
CA ASN A 150 0.58 23.96 -3.58
C ASN A 150 2.09 23.74 -3.49
N THR A 151 2.59 22.50 -3.62
CA THR A 151 4.01 22.25 -3.84
C THR A 151 4.36 22.27 -5.33
N LEU A 152 5.62 22.55 -5.63
CA LEU A 152 6.12 22.70 -7.00
C LEU A 152 6.88 21.45 -7.47
N PHE A 153 6.87 21.21 -8.78
CA PHE A 153 7.95 20.53 -9.45
C PHE A 153 9.11 21.50 -9.59
N HIS A 154 9.93 21.58 -8.55
CA HIS A 154 11.00 22.58 -8.40
C HIS A 154 12.30 22.19 -9.10
N ARG A 155 12.48 20.92 -9.47
CA ARG A 155 13.63 20.43 -10.23
C ARG A 155 13.14 19.54 -11.37
N VAL A 156 13.33 20.03 -12.59
CA VAL A 156 12.90 19.36 -13.83
C VAL A 156 14.09 19.26 -14.78
N MET A 157 14.48 18.05 -15.11
CA MET A 157 15.59 17.76 -16.01
C MET A 157 15.12 16.78 -17.08
N SER A 158 14.95 17.29 -18.31
CA SER A 158 14.60 16.46 -19.46
C SER A 158 15.67 15.39 -19.70
N GLY A 159 15.23 14.15 -19.96
CA GLY A 159 16.16 13.03 -20.09
C GLY A 159 16.71 12.51 -18.76
N PHE A 160 16.13 12.94 -17.60
CA PHE A 160 16.53 12.47 -16.28
C PHE A 160 15.31 12.28 -15.38
N VAL A 161 14.95 13.27 -14.56
CA VAL A 161 13.85 13.18 -13.60
C VAL A 161 13.05 14.49 -13.53
N ILE A 162 11.82 14.39 -12.99
CA ILE A 162 11.05 15.53 -12.48
C ILE A 162 10.85 15.34 -10.97
N GLN A 163 11.23 16.31 -10.14
CA GLN A 163 11.24 16.23 -8.68
C GLN A 163 10.33 17.30 -8.06
N ALA A 164 9.57 16.90 -7.04
CA ALA A 164 8.56 17.73 -6.38
C ALA A 164 8.48 17.44 -4.86
N GLY A 165 7.60 18.18 -4.16
CA GLY A 165 7.17 17.88 -2.80
C GLY A 165 7.96 18.57 -1.68
N GLY A 166 8.88 19.48 -2.01
CA GLY A 166 9.70 20.18 -1.01
C GLY A 166 9.48 21.69 -0.92
N TYR A 167 8.98 22.31 -1.99
CA TYR A 167 8.92 23.78 -2.11
C TYR A 167 7.56 24.24 -2.61
N THR A 168 7.19 25.46 -2.25
CA THR A 168 6.01 26.19 -2.71
C THR A 168 6.43 27.36 -3.60
N THR A 169 5.45 28.14 -4.11
CA THR A 169 5.65 29.33 -4.92
C THR A 169 6.79 30.22 -4.40
N GLY A 170 7.64 30.67 -5.31
CA GLY A 170 8.82 31.47 -4.99
C GLY A 170 9.97 30.67 -4.37
N MET A 171 9.98 29.33 -4.52
CA MET A 171 11.00 28.44 -3.96
C MET A 171 11.10 28.50 -2.44
N VAL A 172 9.98 28.74 -1.76
CA VAL A 172 9.89 28.69 -0.30
C VAL A 172 9.80 27.24 0.13
N LYS A 173 10.66 26.81 1.06
CA LYS A 173 10.61 25.45 1.60
C LYS A 173 9.26 25.22 2.30
N LYS A 174 8.58 24.12 1.93
CA LYS A 174 7.30 23.74 2.56
C LYS A 174 7.54 23.33 4.00
N GLU A 175 6.84 23.96 4.94
CA GLU A 175 6.88 23.57 6.34
C GLU A 175 6.00 22.34 6.63
N GLY A 176 6.21 21.69 7.79
CA GLY A 176 5.45 20.51 8.22
C GLY A 176 6.03 19.19 7.69
N GLN A 177 7.28 19.18 7.27
CA GLN A 177 8.00 17.94 7.00
C GLN A 177 8.15 17.12 8.29
N LYS A 178 7.99 15.81 8.16
CA LYS A 178 8.19 14.85 9.24
C LYS A 178 9.67 14.47 9.36
N ASP A 179 10.00 13.70 10.39
CA ASP A 179 11.33 13.14 10.55
C ASP A 179 11.73 12.29 9.33
N PRO A 180 13.03 12.27 9.01
CA PRO A 180 13.56 11.44 7.94
C PRO A 180 13.27 9.95 8.16
N ILE A 181 13.17 9.21 7.06
CA ILE A 181 12.90 7.77 7.05
C ILE A 181 14.14 6.97 6.66
N VAL A 182 14.17 5.70 7.11
CA VAL A 182 15.18 4.73 6.69
C VAL A 182 15.08 4.46 5.19
N LEU A 183 16.22 4.32 4.52
CA LEU A 183 16.33 4.09 3.10
C LEU A 183 15.97 2.64 2.72
N GLU A 184 15.00 2.47 1.85
CA GLU A 184 14.58 1.16 1.32
C GLU A 184 14.99 0.97 -0.15
N SER A 185 16.20 1.38 -0.53
CA SER A 185 16.65 1.30 -1.94
C SER A 185 17.06 -0.10 -2.40
N ASN A 186 17.46 -0.98 -1.47
CA ASN A 186 17.79 -2.38 -1.77
C ASN A 186 16.55 -3.28 -1.70
N ASN A 187 15.53 -2.94 -2.49
CA ASN A 187 14.20 -3.59 -2.44
C ASN A 187 13.85 -4.35 -3.73
N GLY A 188 14.81 -4.51 -4.65
CA GLY A 188 14.64 -5.22 -5.92
C GLY A 188 13.98 -4.39 -7.02
N LEU A 189 13.53 -3.16 -6.73
CA LEU A 189 12.98 -2.25 -7.74
C LEU A 189 14.08 -1.39 -8.37
N SER A 190 13.92 -1.08 -9.66
CA SER A 190 14.88 -0.28 -10.43
C SER A 190 14.29 1.08 -10.82
N ASN A 191 15.14 2.09 -10.92
CA ASN A 191 14.82 3.43 -11.41
C ASN A 191 14.65 3.44 -12.94
N LEU A 192 13.57 2.83 -13.40
CA LEU A 192 13.17 2.79 -14.82
C LEU A 192 12.24 3.96 -15.14
N ARG A 193 12.08 4.28 -16.42
CA ARG A 193 11.11 5.29 -16.87
C ARG A 193 9.73 5.06 -16.24
N GLY A 194 9.16 6.11 -15.69
CA GLY A 194 7.85 6.10 -15.04
C GLY A 194 7.84 5.56 -13.61
N THR A 195 8.97 5.09 -13.07
CA THR A 195 9.02 4.74 -11.65
C THR A 195 9.15 5.98 -10.78
N VAL A 196 8.67 5.86 -9.52
CA VAL A 196 8.66 6.93 -8.52
C VAL A 196 9.58 6.55 -7.38
N ALA A 197 10.51 7.45 -7.02
CA ALA A 197 11.46 7.24 -5.93
C ALA A 197 11.54 8.44 -4.99
N MET A 198 11.99 8.22 -3.73
CA MET A 198 12.19 9.31 -2.78
C MET A 198 13.51 10.03 -3.04
N ALA A 199 13.43 11.35 -3.10
CA ALA A 199 14.60 12.19 -3.07
C ALA A 199 15.20 12.23 -1.65
N ARG A 200 16.51 12.39 -1.56
CA ARG A 200 17.27 12.46 -0.31
C ARG A 200 18.52 13.34 -0.48
N THR A 201 19.14 13.69 0.62
CA THR A 201 20.47 14.30 0.63
C THR A 201 21.55 13.22 0.42
N ASN A 202 22.82 13.57 0.60
CA ASN A 202 23.92 12.58 0.56
C ASN A 202 23.88 11.58 1.73
N VAL A 203 23.12 11.87 2.79
CA VAL A 203 22.88 10.95 3.90
C VAL A 203 21.81 9.93 3.46
N PRO A 204 22.03 8.63 3.57
CA PRO A 204 21.09 7.61 3.13
C PRO A 204 19.69 7.76 3.75
N ASP A 205 19.60 7.83 5.07
CA ASP A 205 18.35 7.92 5.84
C ASP A 205 17.92 9.38 6.03
N SER A 206 17.79 10.13 4.95
CA SER A 206 17.46 11.57 4.99
C SER A 206 16.22 11.95 4.18
N ALA A 207 15.55 10.98 3.56
CA ALA A 207 14.33 11.24 2.79
C ALA A 207 13.20 11.70 3.71
N THR A 208 12.46 12.74 3.29
CA THR A 208 11.29 13.26 4.00
C THR A 208 10.07 13.28 3.09
N SER A 209 9.76 14.42 2.44
CA SER A 209 8.58 14.60 1.59
C SER A 209 8.88 14.62 0.09
N GLU A 210 10.12 14.90 -0.31
CA GLU A 210 10.45 15.07 -1.71
C GLU A 210 10.52 13.74 -2.44
N PHE A 211 9.95 13.70 -3.63
CA PHE A 211 9.96 12.54 -4.52
C PHE A 211 10.29 12.96 -5.95
N PHE A 212 10.71 12.01 -6.76
CA PHE A 212 10.90 12.22 -8.19
C PHE A 212 10.27 11.11 -9.02
N ILE A 213 9.91 11.46 -10.26
CA ILE A 213 9.46 10.52 -11.28
C ILE A 213 10.58 10.42 -12.33
N ASN A 214 11.00 9.21 -12.62
CA ASN A 214 12.01 8.94 -13.65
C ASN A 214 11.44 9.20 -15.03
N HIS A 215 12.00 10.18 -15.75
CA HIS A 215 11.60 10.50 -17.13
C HIS A 215 12.18 9.50 -18.13
N VAL A 216 13.33 8.92 -17.83
CA VAL A 216 14.01 7.85 -18.58
C VAL A 216 14.50 6.77 -17.61
N ASP A 217 15.12 5.71 -18.13
CA ASP A 217 15.80 4.71 -17.31
C ASP A 217 17.07 5.30 -16.69
N ASN A 218 17.13 5.34 -15.35
CA ASN A 218 18.23 5.91 -14.59
C ASN A 218 18.88 4.82 -13.71
N LEU A 219 19.40 3.75 -14.30
CA LEU A 219 19.91 2.58 -13.58
C LEU A 219 21.05 2.92 -12.61
N PHE A 220 21.79 4.02 -12.83
CA PHE A 220 22.85 4.47 -11.93
C PHE A 220 22.30 5.03 -10.59
N LEU A 221 20.98 5.28 -10.48
CA LEU A 221 20.28 5.62 -9.24
C LEU A 221 19.88 4.39 -8.41
N ASN A 222 20.11 3.18 -8.91
CA ASN A 222 19.81 1.96 -8.17
C ASN A 222 20.81 1.73 -7.04
N TYR A 223 20.37 0.96 -6.05
CA TYR A 223 21.28 0.42 -5.03
C TYR A 223 22.36 -0.44 -5.69
N SER A 224 23.59 -0.31 -5.21
CA SER A 224 24.72 -1.17 -5.54
C SER A 224 25.66 -1.29 -4.35
N THR A 225 26.68 -2.12 -4.44
CA THR A 225 27.73 -2.24 -3.39
C THR A 225 28.51 -0.93 -3.17
N THR A 226 28.46 0.00 -4.11
CA THR A 226 29.18 1.29 -4.05
C THR A 226 28.25 2.50 -3.98
N SER A 227 26.94 2.31 -4.07
CA SER A 227 25.94 3.39 -4.02
C SER A 227 24.73 2.99 -3.17
N ALA A 228 24.38 3.83 -2.24
CA ALA A 228 23.14 3.66 -1.46
C ALA A 228 21.87 3.72 -2.31
N GLY A 229 21.92 4.27 -3.50
CA GLY A 229 20.80 4.39 -4.43
C GLY A 229 19.63 5.25 -3.92
N TYR A 230 18.50 5.13 -4.60
CA TYR A 230 17.23 5.82 -4.28
C TYR A 230 16.10 4.79 -4.20
N ALA A 231 15.28 4.91 -3.17
CA ALA A 231 14.19 3.96 -2.92
C ALA A 231 13.05 4.15 -3.91
N VAL A 232 12.97 3.28 -4.92
CA VAL A 232 11.78 3.18 -5.76
C VAL A 232 10.65 2.58 -4.92
N PHE A 233 9.48 3.23 -4.92
CA PHE A 233 8.33 2.80 -4.11
C PHE A 233 7.02 2.74 -4.89
N GLY A 234 7.06 3.01 -6.19
CA GLY A 234 5.88 2.98 -7.06
C GLY A 234 6.21 3.28 -8.51
N LYS A 235 5.16 3.37 -9.30
CA LYS A 235 5.23 3.69 -10.74
C LYS A 235 4.00 4.48 -11.18
N VAL A 236 4.14 5.26 -12.23
CA VAL A 236 3.05 5.94 -12.92
C VAL A 236 2.23 4.89 -13.68
N LEU A 237 0.91 4.86 -13.43
CA LEU A 237 -0.07 4.07 -14.18
C LEU A 237 -0.70 4.87 -15.32
N GLN A 238 -0.97 6.16 -15.07
CA GLN A 238 -1.60 7.07 -16.02
C GLN A 238 -0.96 8.46 -15.92
N GLY A 239 -0.90 9.20 -17.02
CA GLY A 239 -0.36 10.56 -17.04
C GLY A 239 1.14 10.62 -17.33
N MET A 240 1.74 9.62 -17.99
CA MET A 240 3.13 9.74 -18.46
C MET A 240 3.29 10.84 -19.51
N ASP A 241 2.26 11.16 -20.26
CA ASP A 241 2.19 12.32 -21.16
C ASP A 241 2.26 13.64 -20.39
N VAL A 242 1.66 13.72 -19.20
CA VAL A 242 1.79 14.88 -18.29
C VAL A 242 3.22 14.94 -17.74
N VAL A 243 3.83 13.83 -17.36
CA VAL A 243 5.25 13.77 -16.95
C VAL A 243 6.15 14.28 -18.06
N ASP A 244 5.92 13.86 -19.31
CA ASP A 244 6.68 14.32 -20.48
C ASP A 244 6.46 15.82 -20.75
N ALA A 245 5.24 16.31 -20.62
CA ALA A 245 4.91 17.71 -20.75
C ALA A 245 5.59 18.58 -19.68
N ILE A 246 5.69 18.09 -18.44
CA ILE A 246 6.46 18.75 -17.37
C ILE A 246 7.95 18.75 -17.73
N ALA A 247 8.50 17.60 -18.13
CA ALA A 247 9.91 17.44 -18.48
C ALA A 247 10.34 18.30 -19.70
N ALA A 248 9.39 18.66 -20.57
CA ALA A 248 9.62 19.50 -21.74
C ALA A 248 9.62 21.02 -21.44
N LYS A 249 9.25 21.44 -20.21
CA LYS A 249 9.20 22.86 -19.86
C LYS A 249 10.59 23.50 -19.85
N ALA A 250 10.64 24.75 -20.28
CA ALA A 250 11.87 25.54 -20.24
C ALA A 250 12.34 25.76 -18.81
N THR A 251 13.63 25.56 -18.56
CA THR A 251 14.23 25.67 -17.24
C THR A 251 15.33 26.71 -17.18
N GLY A 252 15.44 27.39 -16.04
CA GLY A 252 16.51 28.27 -15.64
C GLY A 252 17.50 27.62 -14.68
N MET A 253 18.47 28.37 -14.23
CA MET A 253 19.52 27.91 -13.31
C MET A 253 18.98 27.81 -11.86
N LEU A 254 19.26 26.70 -11.21
CA LEU A 254 19.05 26.49 -9.79
C LEU A 254 20.28 25.76 -9.23
N ASN A 255 20.96 26.35 -8.26
CA ASN A 255 22.14 25.75 -7.62
C ASN A 255 23.23 25.23 -8.60
N GLY A 256 23.42 25.96 -9.72
CA GLY A 256 24.38 25.55 -10.74
C GLY A 256 23.88 24.57 -11.79
N GLU A 257 22.63 24.09 -11.67
CA GLU A 257 21.99 23.22 -12.67
C GLU A 257 20.88 23.95 -13.41
N LYS A 258 20.71 23.68 -14.71
CA LYS A 258 19.56 24.15 -15.49
C LYS A 258 18.37 23.25 -15.25
N SER A 259 17.65 23.48 -14.16
CA SER A 259 16.63 22.55 -13.67
C SER A 259 15.38 23.19 -13.07
N LEU A 260 15.38 24.50 -12.76
CA LEU A 260 14.19 25.18 -12.24
C LEU A 260 13.26 25.58 -13.39
N PRO A 261 12.01 25.09 -13.46
CA PRO A 261 11.05 25.55 -14.47
C PRO A 261 10.88 27.07 -14.43
N LEU A 262 10.91 27.73 -15.60
CA LEU A 262 10.70 29.17 -15.72
C LEU A 262 9.26 29.56 -15.40
N GLU A 263 8.31 28.66 -15.63
CA GLU A 263 6.91 28.75 -15.20
C GLU A 263 6.69 27.74 -14.10
N GLU A 264 6.15 28.17 -12.96
CA GLU A 264 5.88 27.26 -11.85
C GLU A 264 4.88 26.17 -12.24
N ILE A 265 5.24 24.92 -11.96
CA ILE A 265 4.38 23.76 -12.16
C ILE A 265 3.95 23.25 -10.80
N THR A 266 2.68 23.47 -10.48
CA THR A 266 2.14 23.25 -9.13
C THR A 266 1.41 21.93 -9.05
N ILE A 267 1.61 21.21 -7.95
CA ILE A 267 0.72 20.13 -7.49
C ILE A 267 -0.44 20.81 -6.76
N THR A 268 -1.63 20.76 -7.33
CA THR A 268 -2.84 21.35 -6.72
C THR A 268 -3.42 20.47 -5.63
N SER A 269 -3.33 19.16 -5.79
CA SER A 269 -3.68 18.18 -4.75
C SER A 269 -3.02 16.82 -5.01
N ALA A 270 -2.84 16.03 -3.92
CA ALA A 270 -2.47 14.63 -3.99
C ALA A 270 -3.26 13.86 -2.95
N PHE A 271 -3.87 12.72 -3.33
CA PHE A 271 -4.69 11.91 -2.44
C PHE A 271 -4.76 10.45 -2.88
N GLN A 272 -4.94 9.57 -1.92
CA GLN A 272 -5.11 8.15 -2.20
C GLN A 272 -6.51 7.90 -2.82
N VAL A 273 -6.54 7.30 -4.00
CA VAL A 273 -7.77 6.99 -4.75
C VAL A 273 -8.19 5.53 -4.62
N LYS A 274 -7.23 4.65 -4.21
CA LYS A 274 -7.47 3.22 -4.04
C LYS A 274 -6.63 2.63 -2.93
#